data_ab595f21be5b68fed40f5be61920da7a
#
_entry.id   ab595f21be5b68fed40f5be61920da7a
#
_cell.length_a   1.000
_cell.length_b   1.000
_cell.length_c   1.000
_cell.angle_alpha   90.00
_cell.angle_beta   90.00
_cell.angle_gamma   90.00
#
_symmetry.space_group_name_H-M   'P 1'
#
loop_
_entity.id
_entity.type
_entity.pdbx_description
1 polymer ?
#
loop_
_entity_poly.entity_id
_entity_poly.type
_entity_poly.pdbx_seq_one_letter_code
_entity_poly.pdbx_strand_id
1 'polypeptide(L)'
;MKLHSFLAVAAVFAATALHAQSVNVQKLDDEKYTVANGDVTLTVDVAHGAKILSFKLGEKEVIAQNPAAAPASDEGQPRRRWFNPNSYGSTFWTSPQAEWNWPPVAEYDSLPYAVESADASTLVALGQPSRFGYRVQKAFSADPADGAFIITYSIINESGETRKVAPWAITRVPNGGYLEFDAKAEDVTPLDLMKVSFNENGARLDIDVADQNRKINVDGKGWLKFHDNGLVLTQKFPDIAPADAAPGEAEIQVYIDARKSFVEIEAQGTYTELKPGEKLDWTVRWYLAAEE
;
A
#
# COMPACT_ATOMS: atom_id res chain seq x y z
N MET A 1 55.68 -29.89 47.40
CA MET A 1 54.20 -30.00 47.16
C MET A 1 53.71 -28.66 46.63
N LYS A 2 53.41 -28.57 45.33
CA LYS A 2 52.84 -27.34 44.71
C LYS A 2 51.39 -27.65 44.40
N LEU A 3 50.48 -26.97 45.07
CA LEU A 3 49.06 -27.01 44.77
C LEU A 3 48.77 -26.21 43.52
N HIS A 4 48.16 -26.82 42.52
CA HIS A 4 47.63 -26.13 41.34
C HIS A 4 46.13 -25.93 41.57
N SER A 5 45.71 -24.66 41.68
CA SER A 5 44.31 -24.27 41.71
C SER A 5 43.76 -24.19 40.28
N PHE A 6 42.79 -25.03 39.96
CA PHE A 6 42.01 -24.90 38.72
C PHE A 6 40.86 -23.89 38.96
N LEU A 7 40.89 -22.76 38.24
CA LEU A 7 39.71 -21.89 38.12
C LEU A 7 38.83 -22.46 37.03
N ALA A 8 37.60 -22.88 37.40
CA ALA A 8 36.56 -23.20 36.46
C ALA A 8 35.84 -21.90 36.05
N VAL A 9 35.95 -21.52 34.78
CA VAL A 9 35.18 -20.42 34.19
C VAL A 9 33.84 -21.01 33.75
N ALA A 10 32.75 -20.66 34.45
CA ALA A 10 31.39 -20.98 34.03
C ALA A 10 30.93 -19.96 32.96
N ALA A 11 30.82 -20.40 31.70
CA ALA A 11 30.22 -19.61 30.64
C ALA A 11 28.70 -19.64 30.82
N VAL A 12 28.13 -18.52 31.19
CA VAL A 12 26.66 -18.31 31.21
C VAL A 12 26.23 -18.02 29.77
N PHE A 13 25.64 -19.00 29.10
CA PHE A 13 24.90 -18.76 27.86
C PHE A 13 23.56 -18.09 28.19
N ALA A 14 23.46 -16.81 27.93
CA ALA A 14 22.16 -16.13 27.89
C ALA A 14 21.42 -16.61 26.65
N ALA A 15 20.47 -17.52 26.82
CA ALA A 15 19.52 -17.87 25.76
C ALA A 15 18.58 -16.67 25.58
N THR A 16 18.82 -15.87 24.55
CA THR A 16 17.81 -14.92 24.06
C THR A 16 16.66 -15.75 23.51
N ALA A 17 15.56 -15.80 24.25
CA ALA A 17 14.31 -16.35 23.75
C ALA A 17 13.91 -15.50 22.56
N LEU A 18 14.06 -16.03 21.34
CA LEU A 18 13.34 -15.51 20.17
C LEU A 18 11.84 -15.68 20.50
N HIS A 19 11.19 -14.60 20.87
CA HIS A 19 9.73 -14.57 20.87
C HIS A 19 9.33 -14.74 19.41
N ALA A 20 8.71 -15.87 19.08
CA ALA A 20 8.07 -16.04 17.79
C ALA A 20 7.04 -14.91 17.66
N GLN A 21 7.24 -14.02 16.71
CA GLN A 21 6.25 -12.98 16.39
C GLN A 21 4.97 -13.71 16.01
N SER A 22 3.89 -13.41 16.71
CA SER A 22 2.58 -13.99 16.42
C SER A 22 1.75 -12.94 15.70
N VAL A 23 1.22 -13.33 14.54
CA VAL A 23 0.20 -12.52 13.85
C VAL A 23 -1.05 -12.45 14.73
N ASN A 24 -1.63 -11.28 14.84
CA ASN A 24 -2.83 -11.06 15.61
C ASN A 24 -3.79 -10.11 14.88
N VAL A 25 -4.94 -10.63 14.48
CA VAL A 25 -6.05 -9.83 13.96
C VAL A 25 -7.02 -9.52 15.09
N GLN A 26 -7.30 -8.25 15.32
CA GLN A 26 -8.21 -7.79 16.36
C GLN A 26 -9.24 -6.81 15.79
N LYS A 27 -10.50 -6.98 16.20
CA LYS A 27 -11.54 -5.98 16.02
C LYS A 27 -11.34 -4.86 17.05
N LEU A 28 -11.13 -3.62 16.59
CA LEU A 28 -11.01 -2.46 17.45
C LEU A 28 -12.36 -1.86 17.83
N ASP A 29 -13.25 -1.74 16.82
CA ASP A 29 -14.62 -1.26 16.95
C ASP A 29 -15.48 -1.89 15.84
N ASP A 30 -16.70 -1.38 15.61
CA ASP A 30 -17.59 -1.98 14.58
C ASP A 30 -17.10 -1.76 13.15
N GLU A 31 -16.20 -0.83 12.93
CA GLU A 31 -15.71 -0.40 11.61
C GLU A 31 -14.25 -0.75 11.36
N LYS A 32 -13.46 -0.99 12.41
CA LYS A 32 -11.99 -1.09 12.30
C LYS A 32 -11.44 -2.38 12.85
N TYR A 33 -10.42 -2.86 12.15
CA TYR A 33 -9.63 -4.04 12.50
C TYR A 33 -8.14 -3.71 12.45
N THR A 34 -7.35 -4.36 13.31
CA THR A 34 -5.89 -4.34 13.21
C THR A 34 -5.36 -5.71 12.84
N VAL A 35 -4.27 -5.70 12.07
CA VAL A 35 -3.38 -6.84 11.87
C VAL A 35 -2.05 -6.43 12.47
N ALA A 36 -1.57 -7.14 13.46
CA ALA A 36 -0.30 -6.87 14.14
C ALA A 36 0.71 -8.01 13.89
N ASN A 37 1.98 -7.64 13.74
CA ASN A 37 3.10 -8.57 13.65
C ASN A 37 4.31 -7.93 14.35
N GLY A 38 4.59 -8.34 15.59
CA GLY A 38 5.55 -7.67 16.45
C GLY A 38 5.14 -6.22 16.75
N ASP A 39 6.07 -5.29 16.55
CA ASP A 39 5.87 -3.86 16.80
C ASP A 39 5.20 -3.13 15.61
N VAL A 40 4.94 -3.83 14.51
CA VAL A 40 4.28 -3.27 13.34
C VAL A 40 2.79 -3.57 13.38
N THR A 41 1.97 -2.54 13.11
CA THR A 41 0.51 -2.65 13.11
C THR A 41 -0.08 -2.00 11.87
N LEU A 42 -0.98 -2.72 11.21
CA LEU A 42 -1.80 -2.27 10.09
C LEU A 42 -3.24 -2.14 10.56
N THR A 43 -3.89 -0.99 10.30
CA THR A 43 -5.31 -0.76 10.65
C THR A 43 -6.15 -0.65 9.39
N VAL A 44 -7.24 -1.43 9.33
CA VAL A 44 -8.20 -1.46 8.21
C VAL A 44 -9.53 -0.89 8.66
N ASP A 45 -10.12 -0.01 7.85
CA ASP A 45 -11.47 0.54 8.02
C ASP A 45 -12.43 -0.11 7.02
N VAL A 46 -13.26 -1.04 7.49
CA VAL A 46 -14.21 -1.76 6.65
C VAL A 46 -15.45 -0.93 6.31
N ALA A 47 -15.73 0.15 7.02
CA ALA A 47 -16.85 1.05 6.71
C ALA A 47 -16.55 1.97 5.51
N HIS A 48 -15.27 2.18 5.17
CA HIS A 48 -14.87 3.09 4.11
C HIS A 48 -13.91 2.42 3.13
N GLY A 49 -14.42 1.53 2.28
CA GLY A 49 -13.66 0.88 1.21
C GLY A 49 -12.69 -0.21 1.66
N ALA A 50 -12.77 -0.68 2.90
CA ALA A 50 -11.74 -1.50 3.54
C ALA A 50 -10.35 -0.92 3.28
N LYS A 51 -10.19 0.39 3.55
CA LYS A 51 -8.92 1.11 3.43
C LYS A 51 -7.95 0.73 4.52
N ILE A 52 -6.66 0.72 4.19
CA ILE A 52 -5.62 0.75 5.21
C ILE A 52 -5.49 2.20 5.68
N LEU A 53 -5.94 2.46 6.91
CA LEU A 53 -5.90 3.80 7.51
C LEU A 53 -4.54 4.15 8.08
N SER A 54 -3.82 3.14 8.56
CA SER A 54 -2.61 3.31 9.36
C SER A 54 -1.69 2.12 9.14
N PHE A 55 -0.40 2.40 9.05
CA PHE A 55 0.66 1.40 9.05
C PHE A 55 1.82 1.94 9.86
N LYS A 56 2.01 1.37 11.06
CA LYS A 56 2.89 1.90 12.09
C LYS A 56 3.97 0.93 12.51
N LEU A 57 5.14 1.50 12.84
CA LEU A 57 6.18 0.84 13.64
C LEU A 57 6.19 1.54 15.01
N GLY A 58 5.70 0.85 16.05
CA GLY A 58 5.40 1.47 17.32
C GLY A 58 4.40 2.63 17.15
N GLU A 59 4.80 3.85 17.57
CA GLU A 59 3.95 5.05 17.41
C GLU A 59 4.18 5.81 16.09
N LYS A 60 5.19 5.44 15.29
CA LYS A 60 5.52 6.13 14.05
C LYS A 60 4.62 5.68 12.91
N GLU A 61 3.94 6.62 12.27
CA GLU A 61 3.01 6.42 11.16
C GLU A 61 3.67 6.71 9.82
N VAL A 62 3.41 5.85 8.80
CA VAL A 62 3.93 6.04 7.43
C VAL A 62 2.84 6.39 6.41
N ILE A 63 1.57 6.17 6.73
CA ILE A 63 0.43 6.44 5.85
C ILE A 63 -0.08 7.87 6.04
N ALA A 64 -0.40 8.56 4.95
CA ALA A 64 -1.03 9.88 5.00
C ALA A 64 -2.42 9.79 5.63
N GLN A 65 -2.61 10.53 6.72
CA GLN A 65 -3.81 10.51 7.52
C GLN A 65 -4.94 11.31 6.87
N ASN A 66 -6.18 11.03 7.29
CA ASN A 66 -7.36 11.74 6.79
C ASN A 66 -7.25 13.26 7.06
N PRO A 67 -7.19 14.11 6.04
CA PRO A 67 -7.10 15.56 6.24
C PRO A 67 -8.35 16.17 6.90
N ALA A 68 -9.51 15.47 6.85
CA ALA A 68 -10.71 15.90 7.59
C ALA A 68 -10.59 15.69 9.10
N ALA A 69 -9.65 14.84 9.56
CA ALA A 69 -9.35 14.65 10.97
C ALA A 69 -8.35 15.70 11.52
N ALA A 70 -7.67 16.44 10.63
CA ALA A 70 -6.83 17.57 11.03
C ALA A 70 -7.73 18.73 11.51
N PRO A 71 -7.38 19.43 12.60
CA PRO A 71 -8.12 20.63 13.00
C PRO A 71 -8.17 21.60 11.82
N ALA A 72 -9.34 22.19 11.57
CA ALA A 72 -9.58 23.12 10.48
C ALA A 72 -8.75 24.41 10.72
N SER A 73 -7.48 24.39 10.30
CA SER A 73 -6.57 25.53 10.39
C SER A 73 -6.58 26.43 9.14
N ASP A 74 -7.40 26.10 8.13
CA ASP A 74 -7.60 26.94 6.96
C ASP A 74 -8.93 27.69 7.05
N GLU A 75 -9.02 28.63 7.99
CA GLU A 75 -10.10 29.61 7.98
C GLU A 75 -10.06 30.41 6.67
N GLY A 76 -11.05 30.17 5.82
CA GLY A 76 -11.36 31.07 4.68
C GLY A 76 -11.04 30.58 3.27
N GLN A 77 -10.46 29.40 3.07
CA GLN A 77 -10.33 28.85 1.71
C GLN A 77 -11.57 28.09 1.31
N PRO A 78 -12.27 28.46 0.22
CA PRO A 78 -13.38 27.67 -0.29
C PRO A 78 -12.88 26.28 -0.64
N ARG A 79 -13.51 25.23 -0.08
CA ARG A 79 -13.24 23.84 -0.47
C ARG A 79 -13.36 23.75 -1.99
N ARG A 80 -12.25 23.54 -2.67
CA ARG A 80 -12.24 23.50 -4.13
C ARG A 80 -13.14 22.34 -4.57
N ARG A 81 -13.92 22.57 -5.63
CA ARG A 81 -14.93 21.69 -6.25
C ARG A 81 -14.40 20.28 -6.59
N TRP A 82 -13.11 20.02 -6.47
CA TRP A 82 -12.41 18.79 -6.82
C TRP A 82 -11.81 18.04 -5.62
N PHE A 83 -12.10 18.48 -4.40
CA PHE A 83 -11.62 17.79 -3.21
C PHE A 83 -12.41 16.48 -3.04
N ASN A 84 -11.73 15.35 -3.15
CA ASN A 84 -12.28 14.07 -2.72
C ASN A 84 -11.94 13.89 -1.22
N PRO A 85 -12.92 13.92 -0.31
CA PRO A 85 -12.69 13.76 1.13
C PRO A 85 -12.17 12.35 1.47
N ASN A 86 -12.22 11.41 0.51
CA ASN A 86 -11.73 10.05 0.68
C ASN A 86 -10.26 9.87 0.25
N SER A 87 -9.55 10.95 -0.12
CA SER A 87 -8.14 10.90 -0.52
C SER A 87 -7.22 10.82 0.69
N TYR A 88 -7.25 9.69 1.40
CA TYR A 88 -6.37 9.33 2.53
C TYR A 88 -6.16 7.82 2.59
N GLY A 89 -5.18 7.36 3.34
CA GLY A 89 -4.93 5.95 3.54
C GLY A 89 -4.48 5.23 2.27
N SER A 90 -4.54 3.91 2.29
CA SER A 90 -4.36 3.09 1.09
C SER A 90 -5.67 2.45 0.66
N THR A 91 -5.95 2.51 -0.64
CA THR A 91 -7.16 2.00 -1.26
C THR A 91 -6.84 1.14 -2.48
N PHE A 92 -7.89 0.63 -3.12
CA PHE A 92 -7.78 -0.22 -4.30
C PHE A 92 -8.79 0.19 -5.35
N TRP A 93 -8.35 0.27 -6.59
CA TRP A 93 -9.17 0.55 -7.77
C TRP A 93 -8.97 -0.53 -8.84
N THR A 94 -9.82 -0.52 -9.85
CA THR A 94 -9.61 -1.29 -11.07
C THR A 94 -8.94 -0.41 -12.13
N SER A 95 -8.12 -1.00 -12.98
CA SER A 95 -7.42 -0.33 -14.08
C SER A 95 -7.87 -0.91 -15.42
N PRO A 96 -7.97 -0.10 -16.51
CA PRO A 96 -7.53 1.30 -16.61
C PRO A 96 -8.53 2.32 -16.03
N GLN A 97 -8.03 3.46 -15.55
CA GLN A 97 -8.87 4.57 -15.06
C GLN A 97 -9.87 5.06 -16.12
N ALA A 98 -9.48 4.98 -17.39
CA ALA A 98 -10.31 5.42 -18.52
C ALA A 98 -11.69 4.73 -18.59
N GLU A 99 -11.87 3.57 -17.97
CA GLU A 99 -13.18 2.88 -17.91
C GLU A 99 -14.20 3.59 -17.02
N TRP A 100 -13.75 4.23 -15.94
CA TRP A 100 -14.64 4.82 -14.93
C TRP A 100 -14.42 6.33 -14.72
N ASN A 101 -13.32 6.89 -15.24
CA ASN A 101 -12.94 8.30 -15.08
C ASN A 101 -12.79 8.71 -13.59
N TRP A 102 -13.11 9.98 -13.30
CA TRP A 102 -13.07 10.55 -11.96
C TRP A 102 -14.47 10.99 -11.51
N PRO A 103 -14.89 10.80 -10.27
CA PRO A 103 -14.14 10.28 -9.11
C PRO A 103 -14.00 8.74 -9.11
N PRO A 104 -13.18 8.17 -8.19
CA PRO A 104 -13.07 6.72 -8.02
C PRO A 104 -14.42 6.05 -7.79
N VAL A 105 -14.51 4.78 -8.20
CA VAL A 105 -15.72 3.96 -8.02
C VAL A 105 -15.95 3.76 -6.53
N ALA A 106 -17.09 4.24 -6.03
CA ALA A 106 -17.38 4.28 -4.60
C ALA A 106 -17.39 2.88 -3.95
N GLU A 107 -17.84 1.86 -4.69
CA GLU A 107 -17.91 0.47 -4.25
C GLU A 107 -16.51 -0.12 -4.00
N TYR A 108 -15.46 0.42 -4.62
CA TYR A 108 -14.07 0.00 -4.38
C TYR A 108 -13.38 0.87 -3.35
N ASP A 109 -13.69 2.17 -3.35
CA ASP A 109 -12.92 3.21 -2.65
C ASP A 109 -13.50 3.62 -1.29
N SER A 110 -14.82 3.72 -1.15
CA SER A 110 -15.41 4.44 -0.01
C SER A 110 -16.68 3.84 0.60
N LEU A 111 -17.36 2.93 -0.08
CA LEU A 111 -18.54 2.27 0.50
C LEU A 111 -18.14 1.15 1.47
N PRO A 112 -19.04 0.78 2.40
CA PRO A 112 -18.76 -0.29 3.36
C PRO A 112 -18.52 -1.65 2.69
N TYR A 113 -17.56 -2.39 3.25
CA TYR A 113 -17.29 -3.78 2.95
C TYR A 113 -17.85 -4.68 4.06
N ALA A 114 -18.49 -5.78 3.68
CA ALA A 114 -18.93 -6.79 4.62
C ALA A 114 -17.74 -7.66 5.05
N VAL A 115 -17.55 -7.84 6.35
CA VAL A 115 -16.54 -8.79 6.85
C VAL A 115 -17.08 -10.21 6.64
N GLU A 116 -16.42 -10.98 5.77
CA GLU A 116 -16.75 -12.37 5.52
C GLU A 116 -16.14 -13.30 6.57
N SER A 117 -14.92 -13.00 6.97
CA SER A 117 -14.24 -13.71 8.06
C SER A 117 -13.21 -12.81 8.74
N ALA A 118 -13.04 -13.01 10.03
CA ALA A 118 -11.96 -12.46 10.83
C ALA A 118 -11.56 -13.51 11.86
N ASP A 119 -10.43 -14.16 11.65
CA ASP A 119 -9.82 -15.08 12.61
C ASP A 119 -8.54 -14.50 13.21
N ALA A 120 -7.79 -15.27 13.98
CA ALA A 120 -6.58 -14.76 14.64
C ALA A 120 -5.47 -14.32 13.68
N SER A 121 -5.53 -14.71 12.40
CA SER A 121 -4.44 -14.51 11.41
C SER A 121 -4.85 -13.72 10.17
N THR A 122 -6.15 -13.67 9.84
CA THR A 122 -6.64 -13.13 8.58
C THR A 122 -7.97 -12.40 8.75
N LEU A 123 -8.06 -11.22 8.14
CA LEU A 123 -9.29 -10.47 7.92
C LEU A 123 -9.66 -10.55 6.44
N VAL A 124 -10.88 -10.96 6.11
CA VAL A 124 -11.42 -10.95 4.74
C VAL A 124 -12.66 -10.08 4.70
N ALA A 125 -12.68 -9.13 3.78
CA ALA A 125 -13.77 -8.18 3.58
C ALA A 125 -14.19 -8.11 2.11
N LEU A 126 -15.50 -8.17 1.84
CA LEU A 126 -16.10 -8.18 0.52
C LEU A 126 -16.88 -6.90 0.28
N GLY A 127 -16.54 -6.19 -0.80
CA GLY A 127 -17.21 -4.97 -1.25
C GLY A 127 -18.57 -5.24 -1.86
N GLN A 128 -19.22 -4.17 -2.26
CA GLN A 128 -20.51 -4.22 -2.97
C GLN A 128 -20.28 -4.44 -4.47
N PRO A 129 -21.24 -5.06 -5.20
CA PRO A 129 -21.19 -5.12 -6.66
C PRO A 129 -21.19 -3.72 -7.25
N SER A 130 -20.28 -3.45 -8.18
CA SER A 130 -20.22 -2.14 -8.85
C SER A 130 -21.00 -2.12 -10.15
N ARG A 131 -21.37 -0.90 -10.59
CA ARG A 131 -22.00 -0.69 -11.90
C ARG A 131 -21.12 -1.10 -13.09
N PHE A 132 -19.80 -1.29 -12.84
CA PHE A 132 -18.85 -1.74 -13.87
C PHE A 132 -18.78 -3.26 -13.99
N GLY A 133 -19.60 -3.99 -13.22
CA GLY A 133 -19.67 -5.45 -13.26
C GLY A 133 -18.55 -6.15 -12.53
N TYR A 134 -17.82 -5.45 -11.69
CA TYR A 134 -16.82 -6.05 -10.80
C TYR A 134 -17.24 -5.93 -9.34
N ARG A 135 -16.83 -6.91 -8.56
CA ARG A 135 -16.87 -6.89 -7.10
C ARG A 135 -15.47 -7.11 -6.56
N VAL A 136 -15.11 -6.37 -5.53
CA VAL A 136 -13.76 -6.45 -4.95
C VAL A 136 -13.81 -7.08 -3.58
N GLN A 137 -12.92 -8.05 -3.35
CA GLN A 137 -12.65 -8.63 -2.03
C GLN A 137 -11.22 -8.23 -1.63
N LYS A 138 -11.00 -7.99 -0.35
CA LYS A 138 -9.70 -7.66 0.23
C LYS A 138 -9.42 -8.60 1.39
N ALA A 139 -8.23 -9.20 1.40
CA ALA A 139 -7.76 -10.03 2.51
C ALA A 139 -6.48 -9.43 3.09
N PHE A 140 -6.40 -9.39 4.42
CA PHE A 140 -5.29 -8.82 5.16
C PHE A 140 -4.76 -9.84 6.15
N SER A 141 -3.47 -10.12 6.10
CA SER A 141 -2.76 -11.02 6.99
C SER A 141 -1.31 -10.58 7.16
N ALA A 142 -0.52 -11.33 7.91
CA ALA A 142 0.92 -11.12 7.98
C ALA A 142 1.66 -12.45 8.01
N ASP A 143 2.94 -12.42 7.63
CA ASP A 143 3.85 -13.55 7.69
C ASP A 143 4.88 -13.30 8.80
N PRO A 144 4.81 -14.03 9.92
CA PRO A 144 5.73 -13.81 11.03
C PRO A 144 7.16 -14.26 10.72
N ALA A 145 7.38 -15.03 9.65
CA ALA A 145 8.70 -15.54 9.30
C ALA A 145 9.59 -14.47 8.65
N ASP A 146 9.00 -13.56 7.84
CA ASP A 146 9.76 -12.50 7.16
C ASP A 146 9.25 -11.08 7.48
N GLY A 147 8.25 -10.95 8.35
CA GLY A 147 7.71 -9.66 8.78
C GLY A 147 6.77 -9.00 7.78
N ALA A 148 6.44 -9.65 6.66
CA ALA A 148 5.55 -9.09 5.65
C ALA A 148 4.10 -8.97 6.14
N PHE A 149 3.45 -7.86 5.80
CA PHE A 149 1.99 -7.75 5.77
C PHE A 149 1.52 -8.10 4.37
N ILE A 150 0.62 -9.07 4.28
CA ILE A 150 0.14 -9.65 3.03
C ILE A 150 -1.24 -9.09 2.76
N ILE A 151 -1.39 -8.34 1.67
CA ILE A 151 -2.66 -7.79 1.23
C ILE A 151 -3.01 -8.45 -0.11
N THR A 152 -4.09 -9.20 -0.15
CA THR A 152 -4.61 -9.80 -1.39
C THR A 152 -5.86 -9.06 -1.81
N TYR A 153 -5.82 -8.51 -3.00
CA TYR A 153 -6.95 -7.90 -3.68
C TYR A 153 -7.50 -8.88 -4.71
N SER A 154 -8.80 -9.12 -4.67
CA SER A 154 -9.48 -9.99 -5.61
C SER A 154 -10.50 -9.18 -6.41
N ILE A 155 -10.44 -9.28 -7.74
CA ILE A 155 -11.44 -8.72 -8.64
C ILE A 155 -12.30 -9.88 -9.16
N ILE A 156 -13.60 -9.83 -8.87
CA ILE A 156 -14.57 -10.84 -9.31
C ILE A 156 -15.37 -10.23 -10.46
N ASN A 157 -15.38 -10.88 -11.63
CA ASN A 157 -16.22 -10.46 -12.74
C ASN A 157 -17.64 -10.97 -12.53
N GLU A 158 -18.53 -10.11 -12.03
CA GLU A 158 -19.96 -10.39 -11.85
C GLU A 158 -20.80 -9.91 -13.06
N SER A 159 -20.15 -9.42 -14.14
CA SER A 159 -20.85 -9.07 -15.38
C SER A 159 -21.23 -10.31 -16.18
N GLY A 160 -22.15 -10.17 -17.10
CA GLY A 160 -22.51 -11.25 -18.05
C GLY A 160 -21.52 -11.41 -19.22
N GLU A 161 -20.40 -10.67 -19.23
CA GLU A 161 -19.50 -10.57 -20.37
C GLU A 161 -18.05 -10.83 -19.95
N THR A 162 -17.24 -11.33 -20.88
CA THR A 162 -15.78 -11.38 -20.72
C THR A 162 -15.25 -9.95 -20.70
N ARG A 163 -14.46 -9.61 -19.70
CA ARG A 163 -13.87 -8.28 -19.51
C ARG A 163 -12.37 -8.38 -19.24
N LYS A 164 -11.65 -7.31 -19.50
CA LYS A 164 -10.22 -7.22 -19.20
C LYS A 164 -9.99 -6.14 -18.16
N VAL A 165 -9.22 -6.44 -17.12
CA VAL A 165 -9.05 -5.55 -15.96
C VAL A 165 -7.68 -5.80 -15.32
N ALA A 166 -7.09 -4.77 -14.72
CA ALA A 166 -5.92 -4.93 -13.87
C ALA A 166 -6.21 -4.45 -12.42
N PRO A 167 -5.56 -5.05 -11.42
CA PRO A 167 -5.59 -4.57 -10.05
C PRO A 167 -4.71 -3.32 -9.91
N TRP A 168 -5.15 -2.36 -9.10
CA TRP A 168 -4.45 -1.10 -8.88
C TRP A 168 -4.56 -0.67 -7.41
N ALA A 169 -3.46 -0.78 -6.68
CA ALA A 169 -3.36 -0.32 -5.29
C ALA A 169 -2.78 1.09 -5.24
N ILE A 170 -3.44 1.98 -4.51
CA ILE A 170 -3.05 3.36 -4.32
C ILE A 170 -2.74 3.58 -2.85
N THR A 171 -1.51 3.94 -2.52
CA THR A 171 -1.09 4.21 -1.15
C THR A 171 -0.71 5.68 -1.03
N ARG A 172 -1.38 6.41 -0.14
CA ARG A 172 -1.07 7.80 0.14
C ARG A 172 -0.10 7.89 1.29
N VAL A 173 1.02 8.54 1.05
CA VAL A 173 2.09 8.79 2.02
C VAL A 173 2.25 10.30 2.24
N PRO A 174 2.88 10.75 3.35
CA PRO A 174 3.17 12.17 3.56
C PRO A 174 3.94 12.79 2.40
N ASN A 175 3.73 14.08 2.19
CA ASN A 175 4.42 14.86 1.17
C ASN A 175 5.81 15.28 1.67
N GLY A 176 6.75 14.35 1.61
CA GLY A 176 8.13 14.52 2.04
C GLY A 176 8.95 13.26 1.74
N GLY A 177 10.24 13.28 2.08
CA GLY A 177 11.11 12.14 1.90
C GLY A 177 11.43 11.83 0.43
N TYR A 178 11.61 10.56 0.11
CA TYR A 178 11.95 10.11 -1.25
C TYR A 178 11.45 8.70 -1.52
N LEU A 179 11.38 8.35 -2.80
CA LEU A 179 11.06 7.01 -3.29
C LEU A 179 12.29 6.36 -3.91
N GLU A 180 12.37 5.04 -3.81
CA GLU A 180 13.29 4.19 -4.55
C GLU A 180 12.51 3.10 -5.29
N PHE A 181 12.94 2.79 -6.52
CA PHE A 181 12.43 1.69 -7.33
C PHE A 181 13.49 1.27 -8.36
N ASP A 182 13.42 0.02 -8.83
CA ASP A 182 14.36 -0.45 -9.85
C ASP A 182 13.83 -0.04 -11.24
N ALA A 183 14.44 0.98 -11.81
CA ALA A 183 14.15 1.49 -13.14
C ALA A 183 15.34 2.28 -13.70
N LYS A 184 15.40 2.41 -15.00
CA LYS A 184 16.32 3.28 -15.73
C LYS A 184 15.56 4.49 -16.29
N ALA A 185 16.29 5.43 -16.90
CA ALA A 185 15.69 6.64 -17.45
C ALA A 185 14.64 6.36 -18.54
N GLU A 186 14.86 5.35 -19.36
CA GLU A 186 13.94 4.93 -20.42
C GLU A 186 12.63 4.33 -19.89
N ASP A 187 12.63 3.85 -18.65
CA ASP A 187 11.48 3.21 -18.00
C ASP A 187 10.54 4.23 -17.33
N VAL A 188 10.92 5.52 -17.25
CA VAL A 188 10.16 6.59 -16.59
C VAL A 188 9.54 7.54 -17.59
N THR A 189 8.21 7.76 -17.52
CA THR A 189 7.47 8.61 -18.45
C THR A 189 6.42 9.47 -17.75
N PRO A 190 6.41 10.81 -17.93
CA PRO A 190 7.48 11.62 -18.50
C PRO A 190 8.65 11.79 -17.51
N LEU A 191 9.88 11.74 -18.02
CA LEU A 191 11.09 11.75 -17.20
C LEU A 191 11.38 13.12 -16.53
N ASP A 192 11.02 14.21 -17.19
CA ASP A 192 11.34 15.58 -16.78
C ASP A 192 10.32 16.22 -15.84
N LEU A 193 9.26 15.50 -15.50
CA LEU A 193 8.17 16.05 -14.70
C LEU A 193 8.45 16.03 -13.19
N MET A 194 9.29 15.10 -12.73
CA MET A 194 9.69 14.94 -11.34
C MET A 194 11.22 14.79 -11.24
N LYS A 195 11.75 15.06 -10.05
CA LYS A 195 13.19 14.97 -9.80
C LYS A 195 13.61 13.53 -9.56
N VAL A 196 13.91 12.81 -10.64
CA VAL A 196 14.40 11.43 -10.60
C VAL A 196 15.90 11.42 -10.89
N SER A 197 16.66 10.72 -10.08
CA SER A 197 18.08 10.43 -10.27
C SER A 197 18.31 8.93 -10.38
N PHE A 198 19.33 8.50 -11.11
CA PHE A 198 19.61 7.10 -11.41
C PHE A 198 21.03 6.73 -10.96
N ASN A 199 21.19 5.51 -10.45
CA ASN A 199 22.46 4.93 -10.07
C ASN A 199 22.45 3.41 -10.38
N GLU A 200 23.49 2.70 -9.97
CA GLU A 200 23.62 1.25 -10.19
C GLU A 200 22.55 0.39 -9.47
N ASN A 201 21.88 0.94 -8.45
CA ASN A 201 20.86 0.26 -7.66
C ASN A 201 19.42 0.56 -8.12
N GLY A 202 19.26 1.42 -9.13
CA GLY A 202 17.96 1.82 -9.67
C GLY A 202 17.75 3.34 -9.66
N ALA A 203 16.51 3.76 -9.42
CA ALA A 203 16.08 5.14 -9.45
C ALA A 203 15.71 5.64 -8.04
N ARG A 204 15.99 6.92 -7.79
CA ARG A 204 15.54 7.68 -6.63
C ARG A 204 14.74 8.89 -7.09
N LEU A 205 13.53 9.03 -6.59
CA LEU A 205 12.68 10.20 -6.77
C LEU A 205 12.63 10.98 -5.46
N ASP A 206 13.23 12.17 -5.43
CA ASP A 206 13.08 13.10 -4.32
C ASP A 206 11.70 13.78 -4.41
N ILE A 207 10.88 13.64 -3.37
CA ILE A 207 9.55 14.24 -3.32
C ILE A 207 9.74 15.75 -3.15
N ASP A 208 9.47 16.47 -4.23
CA ASP A 208 9.56 17.91 -4.29
C ASP A 208 8.15 18.52 -4.26
N VAL A 209 8.01 19.52 -3.42
CA VAL A 209 6.75 20.22 -3.23
C VAL A 209 6.35 20.94 -4.52
N ALA A 210 5.26 20.47 -5.16
CA ALA A 210 4.82 20.96 -6.46
C ALA A 210 3.69 21.98 -6.33
N ASP A 211 3.69 22.97 -7.23
CA ASP A 211 2.62 23.96 -7.38
C ASP A 211 1.45 23.44 -8.24
N GLN A 212 1.65 22.29 -8.89
CA GLN A 212 0.69 21.63 -9.77
C GLN A 212 0.74 20.11 -9.59
N ASN A 213 -0.36 19.45 -9.91
CA ASN A 213 -0.39 18.01 -9.93
C ASN A 213 0.62 17.46 -10.93
N ARG A 214 1.38 16.44 -10.49
CA ARG A 214 2.38 15.76 -11.32
C ARG A 214 2.17 14.26 -11.21
N LYS A 215 2.27 13.54 -12.31
CA LYS A 215 2.20 12.08 -12.34
C LYS A 215 3.26 11.53 -13.29
N ILE A 216 3.97 10.51 -12.88
CA ILE A 216 4.87 9.72 -13.72
C ILE A 216 4.43 8.26 -13.70
N ASN A 217 4.69 7.59 -14.81
CA ASN A 217 4.55 6.15 -15.01
C ASN A 217 5.94 5.52 -15.04
N VAL A 218 6.10 4.37 -14.43
CA VAL A 218 7.38 3.66 -14.33
C VAL A 218 7.18 2.18 -14.63
N ASP A 219 7.99 1.64 -15.53
CA ASP A 219 8.20 0.20 -15.68
C ASP A 219 9.23 -0.22 -14.65
N GLY A 220 8.78 -0.75 -13.51
CA GLY A 220 9.62 -1.14 -12.38
C GLY A 220 10.07 -2.60 -12.43
N LYS A 221 10.39 -3.16 -11.25
CA LYS A 221 10.74 -4.58 -11.07
C LYS A 221 10.05 -5.17 -9.84
N GLY A 222 8.76 -4.92 -9.72
CA GLY A 222 7.91 -5.51 -8.68
C GLY A 222 8.16 -4.98 -7.27
N TRP A 223 8.78 -3.81 -7.11
CA TRP A 223 8.95 -3.19 -5.80
C TRP A 223 9.12 -1.68 -5.86
N LEU A 224 8.73 -1.02 -4.77
CA LEU A 224 9.06 0.36 -4.46
C LEU A 224 9.29 0.54 -2.97
N LYS A 225 10.06 1.55 -2.59
CA LYS A 225 10.28 1.98 -1.20
C LYS A 225 9.97 3.45 -1.04
N PHE A 226 9.36 3.79 0.07
CA PHE A 226 9.16 5.15 0.52
C PHE A 226 9.92 5.39 1.81
N HIS A 227 10.73 6.43 1.83
CA HIS A 227 11.57 6.84 2.95
C HIS A 227 11.11 8.19 3.47
N ASP A 228 10.70 8.24 4.71
CA ASP A 228 10.34 9.49 5.40
C ASP A 228 10.37 9.31 6.92
N ASN A 229 10.76 10.37 7.63
CA ASN A 229 10.71 10.47 9.09
C ASN A 229 11.38 9.30 9.85
N GLY A 230 12.47 8.76 9.28
CA GLY A 230 13.22 7.62 9.83
C GLY A 230 12.48 6.30 9.75
N LEU A 231 11.56 6.17 8.79
CA LEU A 231 10.87 4.94 8.40
C LEU A 231 11.12 4.60 6.94
N VAL A 232 11.09 3.32 6.64
CA VAL A 232 11.11 2.77 5.28
C VAL A 232 9.90 1.87 5.09
N LEU A 233 8.95 2.29 4.26
CA LEU A 233 7.87 1.44 3.75
C LEU A 233 8.34 0.77 2.47
N THR A 234 8.42 -0.56 2.44
CA THR A 234 8.69 -1.33 1.23
C THR A 234 7.42 -2.04 0.78
N GLN A 235 7.05 -1.84 -0.48
CA GLN A 235 5.96 -2.58 -1.13
C GLN A 235 6.56 -3.48 -2.20
N LYS A 236 6.22 -4.78 -2.17
CA LYS A 236 6.59 -5.77 -3.19
C LYS A 236 5.34 -6.36 -3.82
N PHE A 237 5.35 -6.52 -5.11
CA PHE A 237 4.25 -7.02 -5.93
C PHE A 237 4.81 -7.80 -7.13
N PRO A 238 4.00 -8.58 -7.85
CA PRO A 238 4.44 -9.25 -9.06
C PRO A 238 4.92 -8.24 -10.12
N ASP A 239 6.15 -8.39 -10.60
CA ASP A 239 6.71 -7.67 -11.75
C ASP A 239 5.89 -7.97 -13.00
N ILE A 240 5.59 -6.98 -13.81
CA ILE A 240 4.86 -7.12 -15.07
C ILE A 240 5.65 -6.49 -16.24
N ALA A 241 5.56 -7.09 -17.40
CA ALA A 241 6.12 -6.44 -18.59
C ALA A 241 5.27 -5.23 -19.01
N PRO A 242 5.85 -4.19 -19.66
CA PRO A 242 5.10 -3.02 -20.13
C PRO A 242 3.91 -3.37 -21.03
N ALA A 243 4.04 -4.45 -21.80
CA ALA A 243 2.98 -4.94 -22.70
C ALA A 243 1.77 -5.55 -21.96
N ASP A 244 1.96 -5.93 -20.69
CA ASP A 244 0.94 -6.52 -19.82
C ASP A 244 0.25 -5.49 -18.92
N ALA A 245 0.69 -4.24 -18.96
CA ALA A 245 0.01 -3.14 -18.28
C ALA A 245 -1.32 -2.79 -18.95
N ALA A 246 -2.25 -2.22 -18.19
CA ALA A 246 -3.50 -1.70 -18.75
C ALA A 246 -3.23 -0.49 -19.66
N PRO A 247 -4.08 -0.23 -20.68
CA PRO A 247 -3.86 0.86 -21.62
C PRO A 247 -3.71 2.23 -20.94
N GLY A 248 -2.58 2.89 -21.18
CA GLY A 248 -2.26 4.21 -20.61
C GLY A 248 -1.75 4.20 -19.17
N GLU A 249 -1.55 3.03 -18.61
CA GLU A 249 -1.11 2.81 -17.23
C GLU A 249 0.28 2.17 -17.20
N ALA A 250 0.84 1.97 -15.99
CA ALA A 250 2.14 1.34 -15.79
C ALA A 250 2.15 0.54 -14.48
N GLU A 251 3.17 -0.29 -14.31
CA GLU A 251 3.38 -1.11 -13.11
C GLU A 251 3.46 -0.25 -11.85
N ILE A 252 4.27 0.81 -11.89
CA ILE A 252 4.40 1.79 -10.81
C ILE A 252 3.95 3.15 -11.34
N GLN A 253 3.20 3.86 -10.51
CA GLN A 253 2.85 5.25 -10.78
C GLN A 253 3.10 6.09 -9.53
N VAL A 254 3.54 7.32 -9.72
CA VAL A 254 3.71 8.28 -8.63
C VAL A 254 2.95 9.54 -8.97
N TYR A 255 2.03 9.93 -8.07
CA TYR A 255 1.28 11.17 -8.21
C TYR A 255 1.55 12.09 -7.03
N ILE A 256 1.91 13.35 -7.31
CA ILE A 256 2.10 14.39 -6.30
C ILE A 256 0.94 15.38 -6.37
N ASP A 257 0.24 15.55 -5.26
CA ASP A 257 -0.88 16.49 -5.14
C ASP A 257 -0.39 17.93 -4.98
N ALA A 258 -0.89 18.84 -5.86
CA ALA A 258 -0.54 20.27 -5.84
C ALA A 258 -0.85 20.99 -4.53
N ARG A 259 -1.75 20.44 -3.71
CA ARG A 259 -2.11 20.98 -2.39
C ARG A 259 -1.12 20.56 -1.30
N LYS A 260 -0.13 19.72 -1.66
CA LYS A 260 0.92 19.25 -0.77
C LYS A 260 0.41 18.39 0.38
N SER A 261 -0.75 17.76 0.22
CA SER A 261 -1.38 16.99 1.28
C SER A 261 -0.88 15.55 1.34
N PHE A 262 -0.51 14.97 0.20
CA PHE A 262 0.00 13.60 0.10
C PHE A 262 0.74 13.37 -1.21
N VAL A 263 1.44 12.25 -1.26
CA VAL A 263 1.92 11.62 -2.50
C VAL A 263 1.22 10.28 -2.63
N GLU A 264 0.74 9.94 -3.83
CA GLU A 264 0.27 8.60 -4.16
C GLU A 264 1.43 7.79 -4.71
N ILE A 265 1.74 6.69 -4.06
CA ILE A 265 2.59 5.63 -4.55
C ILE A 265 1.68 4.48 -4.95
N GLU A 266 1.77 4.08 -6.20
CA GLU A 266 0.78 3.24 -6.83
C GLU A 266 1.45 2.02 -7.46
N ALA A 267 0.82 0.85 -7.32
CA ALA A 267 1.26 -0.38 -7.94
C ALA A 267 0.12 -1.03 -8.71
N GLN A 268 0.41 -1.53 -9.89
CA GLN A 268 -0.56 -2.25 -10.74
C GLN A 268 -0.08 -3.65 -11.07
N GLY A 269 -1.03 -4.56 -11.27
CA GLY A 269 -0.77 -5.89 -11.77
C GLY A 269 -1.18 -6.05 -13.24
N THR A 270 -1.04 -7.27 -13.75
CA THR A 270 -1.30 -7.63 -15.14
C THR A 270 -2.73 -7.34 -15.57
N TYR A 271 -2.89 -6.75 -16.76
CA TYR A 271 -4.17 -6.52 -17.43
C TYR A 271 -4.73 -7.83 -17.95
N THR A 272 -5.58 -8.46 -17.18
CA THR A 272 -6.03 -9.86 -17.31
C THR A 272 -7.45 -9.95 -17.84
N GLU A 273 -7.70 -10.88 -18.76
CA GLU A 273 -9.04 -11.24 -19.21
C GLU A 273 -9.73 -12.13 -18.17
N LEU A 274 -10.95 -11.77 -17.81
CA LEU A 274 -11.82 -12.51 -16.88
C LEU A 274 -13.15 -12.81 -17.55
N LYS A 275 -13.52 -14.09 -17.61
CA LYS A 275 -14.87 -14.51 -18.00
C LYS A 275 -15.87 -14.24 -16.88
N PRO A 276 -17.18 -14.28 -17.19
CA PRO A 276 -18.21 -14.16 -16.16
C PRO A 276 -18.00 -15.18 -15.03
N GLY A 277 -17.98 -14.68 -13.79
CA GLY A 277 -17.77 -15.48 -12.58
C GLY A 277 -16.29 -15.78 -12.25
N GLU A 278 -15.33 -15.45 -13.12
CA GLU A 278 -13.91 -15.63 -12.82
C GLU A 278 -13.41 -14.55 -11.85
N LYS A 279 -12.37 -14.92 -11.10
CA LYS A 279 -11.72 -14.10 -10.08
C LYS A 279 -10.23 -13.94 -10.41
N LEU A 280 -9.72 -12.72 -10.31
CA LEU A 280 -8.30 -12.38 -10.35
C LEU A 280 -7.84 -12.07 -8.94
N ASP A 281 -6.90 -12.83 -8.42
CA ASP A 281 -6.22 -12.55 -7.16
C ASP A 281 -4.85 -11.91 -7.44
N TRP A 282 -4.58 -10.79 -6.76
CA TRP A 282 -3.30 -10.10 -6.83
C TRP A 282 -2.84 -9.75 -5.43
N THR A 283 -1.61 -10.14 -5.09
CA THR A 283 -1.07 -10.01 -3.73
C THR A 283 0.10 -9.05 -3.70
N VAL A 284 0.07 -8.12 -2.75
CA VAL A 284 1.17 -7.24 -2.41
C VAL A 284 1.68 -7.54 -1.00
N ARG A 285 2.97 -7.37 -0.79
CA ARG A 285 3.63 -7.58 0.50
C ARG A 285 4.24 -6.26 0.97
N TRP A 286 3.84 -5.82 2.15
CA TRP A 286 4.33 -4.59 2.75
C TRP A 286 5.25 -4.89 3.91
N TYR A 287 6.32 -4.12 4.02
CA TYR A 287 7.26 -4.17 5.13
C TYR A 287 7.45 -2.76 5.67
N LEU A 288 7.57 -2.62 6.97
CA LEU A 288 7.88 -1.36 7.61
C LEU A 288 9.06 -1.55 8.57
N ALA A 289 10.08 -0.75 8.39
CA ALA A 289 11.28 -0.77 9.20
C ALA A 289 11.72 0.64 9.59
N ALA A 290 12.54 0.76 10.64
CA ALA A 290 13.29 1.97 10.88
C ALA A 290 14.37 2.13 9.80
N GLU A 291 14.60 3.37 9.38
CA GLU A 291 15.74 3.71 8.51
C GLU A 291 17.04 3.58 9.30
N GLU A 292 18.04 2.88 8.73
CA GLU A 292 19.35 2.66 9.36
C GLU A 292 20.27 3.89 9.27
#